data_8b8fed440e5d1ca1fac7f66da23b29a6
#
_entry.id   8b8fed440e5d1ca1fac7f66da23b29a6
#
_cell.length_a   1.000
_cell.length_b   1.000
_cell.length_c   1.000
_cell.angle_alpha   90.00
_cell.angle_beta   90.00
_cell.angle_gamma   90.00
#
_symmetry.space_group_name_H-M   'P 1'
#
loop_
_entity.id
_entity.type
_entity.pdbx_description
1 polymer ?
#
loop_
_entity_poly.entity_id
_entity_poly.type
_entity_poly.pdbx_seq_one_letter_code
_entity_poly.pdbx_strand_id
1 'polypeptide(L)'
;VKYNGDIGKLQSNVIQVEELIAGYAIVTIPEGLIDTFSGLDEVEFVEKPKRLYFSTQKGKLGSCIYPVTAREPYLTGQGVLIAVIDSGIDYESPEFRDAQGNTRIQFLWDQTLNAGQVNELLPQEAAEFAEKAAPPDGFGIGVEFSKYRIDAALKSRFPKQIVPSVDTSGHGTAVAAIAAAGGRLLEGQYQGVAPESELLIVKMGTPMPNSFPKTTELMRAMTYVIKKAVEMGKPLAINLSFGNTYGSHEGTSLVERFLDNAAEIGRNVVCVGSGNEGAAGGHVAGSFGPNTGALEKRRIEF
;
A
#
# COMPACT_ATOMS: atom_id res chain seq x y z
N VAL A 1 -4.36 -3.80 15.99
CA VAL A 1 -4.04 -4.44 17.27
C VAL A 1 -2.83 -5.34 17.11
N LYS A 2 -1.91 -5.32 18.06
CA LYS A 2 -0.87 -6.35 18.23
C LYS A 2 -1.40 -7.35 19.25
N TYR A 3 -1.26 -8.65 18.96
CA TYR A 3 -1.80 -9.70 19.82
C TYR A 3 -0.85 -10.89 19.93
N ASN A 4 -1.07 -11.71 20.94
CA ASN A 4 -0.49 -13.05 21.09
C ASN A 4 -1.59 -14.09 21.22
N GLY A 5 -1.28 -15.37 20.94
CA GLY A 5 -2.29 -16.44 21.02
C GLY A 5 -3.32 -16.43 19.89
N ASP A 6 -4.58 -16.74 20.21
CA ASP A 6 -5.67 -16.94 19.24
C ASP A 6 -6.68 -15.80 19.36
N ILE A 7 -6.48 -14.73 18.60
CA ILE A 7 -7.38 -13.57 18.58
C ILE A 7 -8.72 -13.88 17.88
N GLY A 8 -8.76 -14.89 17.03
CA GLY A 8 -9.99 -15.31 16.34
C GLY A 8 -11.11 -15.68 17.28
N LYS A 9 -10.80 -16.10 18.51
CA LYS A 9 -11.79 -16.39 19.57
C LYS A 9 -12.60 -15.17 19.99
N LEU A 10 -12.10 -13.96 19.76
CA LEU A 10 -12.78 -12.71 20.11
C LEU A 10 -13.80 -12.28 19.06
N GLN A 11 -13.86 -12.98 17.92
CA GLN A 11 -14.85 -12.75 16.87
C GLN A 11 -16.27 -12.94 17.41
N SER A 12 -17.14 -11.96 17.16
CA SER A 12 -18.54 -12.00 17.56
C SER A 12 -19.41 -11.15 16.61
N ASN A 13 -20.70 -11.07 16.87
CA ASN A 13 -21.60 -10.19 16.12
C ASN A 13 -21.28 -8.70 16.34
N VAL A 14 -20.51 -8.35 17.37
CA VAL A 14 -20.19 -6.97 17.79
C VAL A 14 -18.72 -6.66 17.54
N ILE A 15 -17.86 -7.66 17.57
CA ILE A 15 -16.40 -7.55 17.35
C ILE A 15 -16.05 -8.31 16.09
N GLN A 16 -15.50 -7.61 15.09
CA GLN A 16 -14.98 -8.23 13.89
C GLN A 16 -13.45 -8.22 13.94
N VAL A 17 -12.84 -9.37 13.68
CA VAL A 17 -11.39 -9.55 13.69
C VAL A 17 -10.92 -9.95 12.30
N GLU A 18 -9.97 -9.20 11.75
CA GLU A 18 -9.27 -9.51 10.51
C GLU A 18 -7.80 -9.71 10.85
N GLU A 19 -7.34 -10.96 10.81
CA GLU A 19 -5.96 -11.30 11.13
C GLU A 19 -5.01 -10.88 10.01
N LEU A 20 -3.89 -10.30 10.40
CA LEU A 20 -2.80 -9.90 9.51
C LEU A 20 -1.55 -10.75 9.79
N ILE A 21 -0.45 -10.46 9.10
CA ILE A 21 0.84 -11.11 9.34
C ILE A 21 1.46 -10.70 10.68
N ALA A 22 2.44 -11.46 11.17
CA ALA A 22 3.29 -11.13 12.32
C ALA A 22 2.53 -10.88 13.65
N GLY A 23 1.36 -11.49 13.86
CA GLY A 23 0.57 -11.33 15.09
C GLY A 23 -0.10 -9.95 15.21
N TYR A 24 -0.50 -9.38 14.08
CA TYR A 24 -1.33 -8.19 14.02
C TYR A 24 -2.73 -8.50 13.53
N ALA A 25 -3.70 -7.71 13.94
CA ALA A 25 -5.09 -7.80 13.47
C ALA A 25 -5.72 -6.42 13.37
N ILE A 26 -6.68 -6.28 12.45
CA ILE A 26 -7.60 -5.16 12.43
C ILE A 26 -8.86 -5.61 13.16
N VAL A 27 -9.25 -4.82 14.16
CA VAL A 27 -10.45 -5.11 14.98
C VAL A 27 -11.44 -3.97 14.80
N THR A 28 -12.63 -4.32 14.35
CA THR A 28 -13.77 -3.41 14.31
C THR A 28 -14.63 -3.67 15.52
N ILE A 29 -14.75 -2.64 16.39
CA ILE A 29 -15.38 -2.75 17.71
C ILE A 29 -16.05 -1.42 18.06
N PRO A 30 -17.20 -1.42 18.76
CA PRO A 30 -17.79 -0.21 19.33
C PRO A 30 -16.82 0.50 20.29
N GLU A 31 -16.76 1.84 20.23
CA GLU A 31 -15.82 2.64 21.00
C GLU A 31 -15.89 2.36 22.52
N GLY A 32 -17.08 2.16 23.06
CA GLY A 32 -17.27 1.86 24.48
C GLY A 32 -16.72 0.52 24.96
N LEU A 33 -16.30 -0.36 24.04
CA LEU A 33 -15.70 -1.67 24.37
C LEU A 33 -14.17 -1.66 24.23
N ILE A 34 -13.56 -0.58 23.78
CA ILE A 34 -12.12 -0.52 23.50
C ILE A 34 -11.31 -0.77 24.77
N ASP A 35 -11.68 -0.14 25.89
CA ASP A 35 -10.96 -0.29 27.16
C ASP A 35 -11.03 -1.73 27.68
N THR A 36 -12.20 -2.35 27.60
CA THR A 36 -12.38 -3.75 28.00
C THR A 36 -11.57 -4.68 27.09
N PHE A 37 -11.61 -4.44 25.78
CA PHE A 37 -10.86 -5.20 24.79
C PHE A 37 -9.35 -5.07 24.98
N SER A 38 -8.86 -3.87 25.26
CA SER A 38 -7.43 -3.61 25.47
C SER A 38 -6.87 -4.26 26.75
N GLY A 39 -7.73 -4.63 27.68
CA GLY A 39 -7.36 -5.33 28.92
C GLY A 39 -7.35 -6.85 28.82
N LEU A 40 -7.61 -7.44 27.64
CA LEU A 40 -7.56 -8.89 27.44
C LEU A 40 -6.12 -9.39 27.36
N ASP A 41 -5.87 -10.57 27.91
CA ASP A 41 -4.53 -11.18 27.95
C ASP A 41 -3.91 -11.43 26.56
N GLU A 42 -4.77 -11.67 25.56
CA GLU A 42 -4.35 -11.85 24.17
C GLU A 42 -3.96 -10.55 23.46
N VAL A 43 -4.34 -9.40 24.01
CA VAL A 43 -4.12 -8.08 23.39
C VAL A 43 -2.90 -7.41 23.99
N GLU A 44 -1.83 -7.28 23.20
CA GLU A 44 -0.61 -6.61 23.64
C GLU A 44 -0.68 -5.08 23.49
N PHE A 45 -1.28 -4.62 22.37
CA PHE A 45 -1.35 -3.19 22.08
C PHE A 45 -2.51 -2.85 21.14
N VAL A 46 -3.20 -1.76 21.41
CA VAL A 46 -4.31 -1.23 20.59
C VAL A 46 -3.96 0.18 20.13
N GLU A 47 -4.09 0.43 18.83
CA GLU A 47 -3.94 1.77 18.25
C GLU A 47 -5.13 2.07 17.32
N LYS A 48 -5.69 3.29 17.42
CA LYS A 48 -6.71 3.75 16.48
C LYS A 48 -6.08 4.04 15.11
N PRO A 49 -6.76 3.73 13.99
CA PRO A 49 -6.27 4.03 12.64
C PRO A 49 -5.99 5.52 12.45
N LYS A 50 -4.83 5.84 11.85
CA LYS A 50 -4.43 7.19 11.49
C LYS A 50 -4.61 7.43 10.00
N ARG A 51 -4.88 8.69 9.61
CA ARG A 51 -4.96 9.09 8.20
C ARG A 51 -3.56 9.12 7.57
N LEU A 52 -3.50 8.76 6.29
CA LEU A 52 -2.28 8.79 5.48
C LEU A 52 -2.45 9.79 4.32
N TYR A 53 -1.38 10.47 3.94
CA TYR A 53 -1.34 11.47 2.88
C TYR A 53 -0.27 11.12 1.85
N PHE A 54 -0.53 11.37 0.56
CA PHE A 54 0.39 11.05 -0.55
C PHE A 54 1.50 12.10 -0.71
N SER A 55 2.71 11.64 -1.12
CA SER A 55 3.89 12.49 -1.29
C SER A 55 4.79 12.00 -2.44
N THR A 56 5.35 12.92 -3.27
CA THR A 56 6.25 12.61 -4.41
C THR A 56 7.43 13.56 -4.52
N GLN A 57 8.59 13.09 -5.01
CA GLN A 57 9.69 13.96 -5.49
C GLN A 57 10.70 13.37 -6.48
N LYS A 58 11.51 14.32 -7.09
CA LYS A 58 12.53 14.10 -8.12
C LYS A 58 13.81 13.49 -7.52
N GLY A 59 14.12 12.21 -7.77
CA GLY A 59 15.23 11.53 -7.08
C GLY A 59 16.22 10.71 -7.93
N LYS A 60 15.98 10.51 -9.22
CA LYS A 60 16.80 9.56 -10.01
C LYS A 60 18.30 9.89 -10.11
N LEU A 61 18.66 11.17 -10.15
CA LEU A 61 20.05 11.60 -10.32
C LEU A 61 20.84 11.55 -9.02
N GLY A 62 20.17 11.78 -7.86
CA GLY A 62 20.82 11.78 -6.54
C GLY A 62 21.14 10.38 -5.99
N SER A 63 20.52 9.34 -6.56
CA SER A 63 20.57 7.98 -5.98
C SER A 63 21.61 7.07 -6.60
N CYS A 64 22.52 7.58 -7.49
CA CYS A 64 23.57 6.81 -8.16
C CYS A 64 23.09 5.53 -8.86
N ILE A 65 21.87 5.53 -9.41
CA ILE A 65 21.25 4.34 -10.02
C ILE A 65 21.87 4.00 -11.37
N TYR A 66 22.39 5.00 -12.10
CA TYR A 66 22.96 4.84 -13.43
C TYR A 66 24.06 3.75 -13.54
N PRO A 67 25.01 3.62 -12.60
CA PRO A 67 26.01 2.55 -12.66
C PRO A 67 25.43 1.14 -12.56
N VAL A 68 24.28 0.98 -11.87
CA VAL A 68 23.65 -0.32 -11.62
C VAL A 68 22.88 -0.82 -12.85
N THR A 69 22.29 0.11 -13.61
CA THR A 69 21.47 -0.21 -14.78
C THR A 69 22.27 -0.19 -16.10
N ALA A 70 23.37 0.60 -16.17
CA ALA A 70 24.16 0.82 -17.38
C ALA A 70 25.44 -0.05 -17.48
N ARG A 71 25.79 -0.80 -16.43
CA ARG A 71 26.96 -1.68 -16.39
C ARG A 71 26.56 -3.10 -16.04
N GLU A 72 27.36 -4.07 -16.48
CA GLU A 72 27.15 -5.47 -16.06
C GLU A 72 27.07 -5.58 -14.54
N PRO A 73 26.10 -6.35 -14.01
CA PRO A 73 25.18 -7.28 -14.70
C PRO A 73 23.87 -6.67 -15.25
N TYR A 74 23.77 -5.37 -15.50
CA TYR A 74 22.59 -4.68 -16.06
C TYR A 74 21.31 -5.02 -15.29
N LEU A 75 21.22 -4.60 -14.04
CA LEU A 75 20.07 -4.91 -13.19
C LEU A 75 18.83 -4.13 -13.64
N THR A 76 17.89 -4.83 -14.25
CA THR A 76 16.65 -4.27 -14.82
C THR A 76 15.41 -4.54 -13.97
N GLY A 77 15.58 -5.28 -12.86
CA GLY A 77 14.48 -5.74 -12.01
C GLY A 77 13.79 -7.01 -12.51
N GLN A 78 14.34 -7.70 -13.52
CA GLN A 78 13.81 -8.98 -13.99
C GLN A 78 13.75 -10.00 -12.84
N GLY A 79 12.60 -10.67 -12.67
CA GLY A 79 12.37 -11.64 -11.60
C GLY A 79 12.10 -11.05 -10.21
N VAL A 80 12.00 -9.73 -10.11
CA VAL A 80 11.66 -9.01 -8.87
C VAL A 80 10.25 -8.42 -8.97
N LEU A 81 9.52 -8.45 -7.86
CA LEU A 81 8.25 -7.74 -7.70
C LEU A 81 8.50 -6.34 -7.13
N ILE A 82 7.82 -5.36 -7.71
CA ILE A 82 7.68 -4.04 -7.10
C ILE A 82 6.23 -3.86 -6.68
N ALA A 83 6.00 -3.64 -5.40
CA ALA A 83 4.69 -3.23 -4.90
C ALA A 83 4.61 -1.71 -4.80
N VAL A 84 3.55 -1.14 -5.38
CA VAL A 84 3.20 0.27 -5.23
C VAL A 84 1.87 0.34 -4.49
N ILE A 85 1.93 0.80 -3.25
CA ILE A 85 0.76 1.00 -2.38
C ILE A 85 0.48 2.50 -2.38
N ASP A 86 -0.54 2.94 -3.15
CA ASP A 86 -0.72 4.36 -3.45
C ASP A 86 -2.17 4.68 -3.88
N SER A 87 -2.39 5.72 -4.67
CA SER A 87 -3.70 6.15 -5.20
C SER A 87 -4.25 5.28 -6.35
N GLY A 88 -3.50 4.28 -6.79
CA GLY A 88 -3.83 3.42 -7.92
C GLY A 88 -2.79 3.46 -9.02
N ILE A 89 -3.18 3.05 -10.23
CA ILE A 89 -2.34 3.06 -11.44
C ILE A 89 -3.21 3.22 -12.69
N ASP A 90 -2.71 3.94 -13.68
CA ASP A 90 -3.22 3.84 -15.04
C ASP A 90 -2.69 2.56 -15.70
N TYR A 91 -3.40 1.44 -15.48
CA TYR A 91 -3.00 0.13 -16.00
C TYR A 91 -3.05 0.05 -17.53
N GLU A 92 -3.72 0.98 -18.20
CA GLU A 92 -3.79 1.04 -19.67
C GLU A 92 -2.52 1.62 -20.28
N SER A 93 -1.70 2.31 -19.50
CA SER A 93 -0.44 2.87 -19.98
C SER A 93 0.48 1.79 -20.55
N PRO A 94 1.07 2.01 -21.74
CA PRO A 94 2.06 1.11 -22.34
C PRO A 94 3.33 0.99 -21.50
N GLU A 95 3.59 1.92 -20.58
CA GLU A 95 4.76 1.90 -19.70
C GLU A 95 4.78 0.69 -18.75
N PHE A 96 3.61 0.09 -18.47
CA PHE A 96 3.47 -1.06 -17.59
C PHE A 96 3.24 -2.38 -18.33
N ARG A 97 3.58 -2.41 -19.63
CA ARG A 97 3.46 -3.63 -20.47
C ARG A 97 4.82 -4.23 -20.76
N ASP A 98 4.82 -5.52 -21.10
CA ASP A 98 5.98 -6.23 -21.62
C ASP A 98 6.18 -5.99 -23.15
N ALA A 99 7.20 -6.62 -23.73
CA ALA A 99 7.49 -6.50 -25.16
C ALA A 99 6.37 -7.07 -26.06
N GLN A 100 5.54 -7.97 -25.53
CA GLN A 100 4.43 -8.59 -26.23
C GLN A 100 3.13 -7.79 -26.07
N GLY A 101 3.15 -6.69 -25.31
CA GLY A 101 2.01 -5.82 -25.04
C GLY A 101 1.11 -6.28 -23.90
N ASN A 102 1.46 -7.37 -23.20
CA ASN A 102 0.73 -7.81 -22.01
C ASN A 102 1.14 -6.98 -20.80
N THR A 103 0.25 -6.89 -19.81
CA THR A 103 0.58 -6.18 -18.57
C THR A 103 1.69 -6.86 -17.78
N ARG A 104 2.56 -6.06 -17.13
CA ARG A 104 3.50 -6.53 -16.10
C ARG A 104 2.90 -6.51 -14.70
N ILE A 105 1.67 -5.98 -14.55
CA ILE A 105 0.94 -5.99 -13.29
C ILE A 105 0.41 -7.41 -13.07
N GLN A 106 0.91 -8.07 -12.03
CA GLN A 106 0.48 -9.42 -11.68
C GLN A 106 -0.87 -9.40 -10.96
N PHE A 107 -1.03 -8.43 -10.05
CA PHE A 107 -2.26 -8.19 -9.33
C PHE A 107 -2.46 -6.69 -9.09
N LEU A 108 -3.71 -6.25 -9.20
CA LEU A 108 -4.17 -4.92 -8.82
C LEU A 108 -5.31 -5.08 -7.81
N TRP A 109 -5.09 -4.67 -6.58
CA TRP A 109 -6.13 -4.61 -5.55
C TRP A 109 -6.62 -3.17 -5.37
N ASP A 110 -7.85 -2.90 -5.76
CA ASP A 110 -8.50 -1.62 -5.52
C ASP A 110 -9.39 -1.72 -4.28
N GLN A 111 -8.93 -1.17 -3.15
CA GLN A 111 -9.65 -1.20 -1.87
C GLN A 111 -10.89 -0.31 -1.89
N THR A 112 -11.04 0.58 -2.87
CA THR A 112 -12.17 1.53 -2.95
C THR A 112 -13.39 0.97 -3.69
N LEU A 113 -13.26 -0.16 -4.35
CA LEU A 113 -14.34 -0.76 -5.14
C LEU A 113 -15.21 -1.70 -4.30
N ASN A 114 -16.48 -1.80 -4.68
CA ASN A 114 -17.41 -2.79 -4.15
C ASN A 114 -17.57 -3.94 -5.16
N ALA A 115 -17.31 -5.16 -4.71
CA ALA A 115 -17.33 -6.35 -5.58
C ALA A 115 -18.72 -6.62 -6.21
N GLY A 116 -19.80 -6.37 -5.47
CA GLY A 116 -21.17 -6.51 -5.99
C GLY A 116 -21.40 -5.57 -7.17
N GLN A 117 -21.08 -4.29 -7.00
CA GLN A 117 -21.24 -3.28 -8.06
C GLN A 117 -20.37 -3.59 -9.29
N VAL A 118 -19.13 -4.05 -9.09
CA VAL A 118 -18.24 -4.42 -10.21
C VAL A 118 -18.80 -5.60 -10.98
N ASN A 119 -19.39 -6.59 -10.30
CA ASN A 119 -20.02 -7.74 -10.97
C ASN A 119 -21.30 -7.36 -11.73
N GLU A 120 -22.07 -6.39 -11.23
CA GLU A 120 -23.27 -5.89 -11.91
C GLU A 120 -22.95 -5.11 -13.19
N LEU A 121 -21.81 -4.42 -13.22
CA LEU A 121 -21.36 -3.60 -14.35
C LEU A 121 -20.62 -4.42 -15.42
N LEU A 122 -20.27 -5.68 -15.14
CA LEU A 122 -19.50 -6.51 -16.05
C LEU A 122 -20.33 -6.84 -17.29
N PRO A 123 -19.85 -6.52 -18.51
CA PRO A 123 -20.54 -6.87 -19.75
C PRO A 123 -20.75 -8.39 -19.85
N GLN A 124 -21.91 -8.81 -20.35
CA GLN A 124 -22.23 -10.22 -20.50
C GLN A 124 -21.21 -10.98 -21.37
N GLU A 125 -20.66 -10.32 -22.37
CA GLU A 125 -19.60 -10.85 -23.24
C GLU A 125 -18.25 -11.02 -22.50
N ALA A 126 -18.00 -10.23 -21.46
CA ALA A 126 -16.82 -10.32 -20.64
C ALA A 126 -16.99 -11.30 -19.47
N ALA A 127 -18.22 -11.66 -19.11
CA ALA A 127 -18.53 -12.59 -18.02
C ALA A 127 -17.98 -14.01 -18.27
N GLU A 128 -17.78 -14.39 -19.53
CA GLU A 128 -17.18 -15.68 -19.90
C GLU A 128 -15.66 -15.73 -19.66
N PHE A 129 -14.99 -14.56 -19.61
CA PHE A 129 -13.53 -14.46 -19.53
C PHE A 129 -13.05 -13.81 -18.22
N ALA A 130 -13.92 -13.11 -17.51
CA ALA A 130 -13.56 -12.40 -16.30
C ALA A 130 -13.95 -13.22 -15.08
N GLU A 131 -12.96 -13.50 -14.24
CA GLU A 131 -13.20 -14.01 -12.90
C GLU A 131 -14.20 -13.11 -12.17
N LYS A 132 -15.06 -13.69 -11.32
CA LYS A 132 -15.99 -12.92 -10.51
C LYS A 132 -15.21 -11.94 -9.62
N ALA A 133 -15.58 -10.67 -9.66
CA ALA A 133 -14.95 -9.67 -8.82
C ALA A 133 -15.18 -10.00 -7.34
N ALA A 134 -14.10 -10.07 -6.59
CA ALA A 134 -14.10 -10.36 -5.16
C ALA A 134 -12.90 -9.64 -4.49
N PRO A 135 -12.97 -9.41 -3.17
CA PRO A 135 -11.78 -9.07 -2.41
C PRO A 135 -10.72 -10.18 -2.52
N PRO A 136 -9.42 -9.85 -2.29
CA PRO A 136 -8.41 -10.89 -2.16
C PRO A 136 -8.73 -11.85 -1.01
N ASP A 137 -8.23 -13.08 -1.10
CA ASP A 137 -8.45 -14.09 -0.07
C ASP A 137 -7.91 -13.64 1.31
N GLY A 138 -8.77 -13.77 2.33
CA GLY A 138 -8.51 -13.32 3.70
C GLY A 138 -8.78 -11.84 3.95
N PHE A 139 -9.33 -11.10 2.97
CA PHE A 139 -9.70 -9.68 3.14
C PHE A 139 -11.16 -9.44 2.83
N GLY A 140 -11.77 -8.48 3.54
CA GLY A 140 -13.20 -8.17 3.42
C GLY A 140 -13.53 -6.92 2.59
N ILE A 141 -12.55 -6.27 1.95
CA ILE A 141 -12.75 -5.00 1.23
C ILE A 141 -12.14 -5.02 -0.17
N GLY A 142 -12.69 -4.18 -1.03
CA GLY A 142 -12.13 -3.92 -2.36
C GLY A 142 -12.38 -5.03 -3.38
N VAL A 143 -11.63 -4.97 -4.46
CA VAL A 143 -11.65 -5.94 -5.54
C VAL A 143 -10.23 -6.21 -6.03
N GLU A 144 -9.86 -7.48 -6.13
CA GLU A 144 -8.62 -7.91 -6.77
C GLU A 144 -8.84 -8.16 -8.27
N PHE A 145 -7.90 -7.70 -9.08
CA PHE A 145 -7.82 -7.98 -10.50
C PHE A 145 -6.51 -8.70 -10.80
N SER A 146 -6.61 -9.92 -11.31
CA SER A 146 -5.46 -10.70 -11.75
C SER A 146 -4.85 -10.15 -13.05
N LYS A 147 -3.59 -10.49 -13.34
CA LYS A 147 -2.93 -10.21 -14.62
C LYS A 147 -3.82 -10.63 -15.80
N TYR A 148 -4.44 -11.81 -15.71
CA TYR A 148 -5.30 -12.33 -16.76
C TYR A 148 -6.47 -11.37 -17.05
N ARG A 149 -7.15 -10.89 -16.01
CA ARG A 149 -8.26 -9.95 -16.15
C ARG A 149 -7.82 -8.58 -16.67
N ILE A 150 -6.65 -8.11 -16.27
CA ILE A 150 -6.07 -6.86 -16.80
C ILE A 150 -5.72 -7.03 -18.28
N ASP A 151 -5.08 -8.14 -18.68
CA ASP A 151 -4.76 -8.41 -20.09
C ASP A 151 -6.05 -8.54 -20.96
N ALA A 152 -7.12 -9.12 -20.42
CA ALA A 152 -8.42 -9.14 -21.07
C ALA A 152 -9.00 -7.72 -21.25
N ALA A 153 -8.91 -6.88 -20.21
CA ALA A 153 -9.33 -5.48 -20.29
C ALA A 153 -8.54 -4.71 -21.35
N LEU A 154 -7.22 -4.88 -21.43
CA LEU A 154 -6.36 -4.22 -22.41
C LEU A 154 -6.67 -4.61 -23.88
N LYS A 155 -7.27 -5.76 -24.10
CA LYS A 155 -7.71 -6.23 -25.43
C LYS A 155 -9.15 -5.83 -25.75
N SER A 156 -9.90 -5.36 -24.76
CA SER A 156 -11.30 -4.97 -24.90
C SER A 156 -11.44 -3.55 -25.48
N ARG A 157 -12.54 -3.32 -26.18
CA ARG A 157 -12.96 -1.96 -26.57
C ARG A 157 -13.36 -1.09 -25.37
N PHE A 158 -13.73 -1.71 -24.24
CA PHE A 158 -14.21 -1.04 -23.04
C PHE A 158 -13.47 -1.54 -21.80
N PRO A 159 -12.15 -1.22 -21.66
CA PRO A 159 -11.32 -1.77 -20.60
C PRO A 159 -11.84 -1.46 -19.20
N LYS A 160 -12.38 -0.25 -18.98
CA LYS A 160 -12.92 0.17 -17.66
C LYS A 160 -14.21 -0.54 -17.25
N GLN A 161 -14.89 -1.25 -18.16
CA GLN A 161 -16.01 -2.11 -17.77
C GLN A 161 -15.53 -3.45 -17.20
N ILE A 162 -14.31 -3.88 -17.54
CA ILE A 162 -13.70 -5.12 -17.08
C ILE A 162 -12.85 -4.87 -15.82
N VAL A 163 -12.05 -3.80 -15.83
CA VAL A 163 -11.22 -3.34 -14.69
C VAL A 163 -11.53 -1.86 -14.43
N PRO A 164 -12.53 -1.55 -13.59
CA PRO A 164 -12.98 -0.17 -13.36
C PRO A 164 -12.07 0.64 -12.42
N SER A 165 -10.94 0.10 -12.03
CA SER A 165 -9.96 0.83 -11.21
C SER A 165 -9.35 2.00 -11.98
N VAL A 166 -9.29 3.17 -11.34
CA VAL A 166 -8.78 4.40 -11.92
C VAL A 166 -7.91 5.13 -10.89
N ASP A 167 -6.74 5.58 -11.31
CA ASP A 167 -5.92 6.51 -10.53
C ASP A 167 -6.35 7.96 -10.80
N THR A 168 -7.23 8.49 -9.98
CA THR A 168 -7.79 9.84 -10.15
C THR A 168 -6.81 10.95 -9.81
N SER A 169 -5.81 10.68 -8.97
CA SER A 169 -4.79 11.66 -8.60
C SER A 169 -3.59 11.66 -9.56
N GLY A 170 -3.35 10.53 -10.24
CA GLY A 170 -2.16 10.30 -11.05
C GLY A 170 -0.88 10.06 -10.24
N HIS A 171 -0.95 10.16 -8.90
CA HIS A 171 0.23 10.03 -8.03
C HIS A 171 0.81 8.62 -8.05
N GLY A 172 0.00 7.59 -7.84
CA GLY A 172 0.44 6.21 -7.87
C GLY A 172 0.98 5.79 -9.23
N THR A 173 0.36 6.29 -10.32
CA THR A 173 0.84 6.10 -11.68
C THR A 173 2.23 6.70 -11.88
N ALA A 174 2.46 7.93 -11.40
CA ALA A 174 3.76 8.60 -11.47
C ALA A 174 4.82 7.87 -10.64
N VAL A 175 4.49 7.43 -9.44
CA VAL A 175 5.35 6.64 -8.56
C VAL A 175 5.71 5.31 -9.21
N ALA A 176 4.74 4.58 -9.74
CA ALA A 176 4.96 3.33 -10.45
C ALA A 176 5.84 3.53 -11.70
N ALA A 177 5.67 4.65 -12.43
CA ALA A 177 6.48 4.96 -13.59
C ALA A 177 7.94 5.26 -13.21
N ILE A 178 8.20 6.01 -12.15
CA ILE A 178 9.56 6.25 -11.64
C ILE A 178 10.23 4.93 -11.26
N ALA A 179 9.51 4.04 -10.62
CA ALA A 179 10.03 2.75 -10.21
C ALA A 179 10.24 1.78 -11.40
N ALA A 180 9.27 1.69 -12.31
CA ALA A 180 9.19 0.56 -13.23
C ALA A 180 8.69 0.85 -14.65
N ALA A 181 8.64 2.09 -15.13
CA ALA A 181 8.24 2.37 -16.50
C ALA A 181 9.16 1.67 -17.50
N GLY A 182 8.56 1.07 -18.55
CA GLY A 182 9.29 0.39 -19.61
C GLY A 182 9.98 1.31 -20.61
N GLY A 183 9.71 2.63 -20.57
CA GLY A 183 10.23 3.62 -21.53
C GLY A 183 9.58 3.54 -22.90
N ARG A 184 8.34 3.04 -23.00
CA ARG A 184 7.70 2.76 -24.28
C ARG A 184 7.07 3.97 -24.95
N LEU A 185 6.66 4.96 -24.21
CA LEU A 185 6.00 6.16 -24.74
C LEU A 185 6.95 7.12 -25.44
N LEU A 186 8.21 7.17 -25.02
CA LEU A 186 9.22 8.12 -25.53
C LEU A 186 10.54 7.41 -25.84
N GLU A 187 10.49 6.30 -26.55
CA GLU A 187 11.64 5.58 -27.11
C GLU A 187 12.79 5.33 -26.10
N GLY A 188 12.42 4.99 -24.86
CA GLY A 188 13.38 4.70 -23.78
C GLY A 188 13.85 5.91 -22.98
N GLN A 189 13.45 7.13 -23.36
CA GLN A 189 13.95 8.36 -22.74
C GLN A 189 13.57 8.48 -21.24
N TYR A 190 12.44 7.91 -20.81
CA TYR A 190 11.94 7.96 -19.45
C TYR A 190 11.68 6.57 -18.86
N GLN A 191 12.68 5.73 -18.94
CA GLN A 191 12.64 4.40 -18.33
C GLN A 191 12.65 4.50 -16.79
N GLY A 192 11.90 3.62 -16.12
CA GLY A 192 11.92 3.43 -14.67
C GLY A 192 13.27 2.89 -14.17
N VAL A 193 13.41 2.75 -12.86
CA VAL A 193 14.62 2.17 -12.23
C VAL A 193 14.73 0.68 -12.55
N ALA A 194 13.59 -0.03 -12.53
CA ALA A 194 13.49 -1.47 -12.75
C ALA A 194 12.47 -1.79 -13.85
N PRO A 195 12.79 -1.49 -15.12
CA PRO A 195 11.83 -1.52 -16.23
C PRO A 195 11.33 -2.92 -16.60
N GLU A 196 11.97 -3.99 -16.13
CA GLU A 196 11.59 -5.38 -16.39
C GLU A 196 10.97 -6.06 -15.14
N SER A 197 10.80 -5.33 -14.05
CA SER A 197 10.12 -5.86 -12.85
C SER A 197 8.65 -6.12 -13.13
N GLU A 198 8.09 -7.07 -12.39
CA GLU A 198 6.65 -7.30 -12.30
C GLU A 198 6.06 -6.42 -11.20
N LEU A 199 4.77 -6.11 -11.28
CA LEU A 199 4.13 -5.14 -10.42
C LEU A 199 3.02 -5.78 -9.58
N LEU A 200 2.97 -5.39 -8.30
CA LEU A 200 1.82 -5.56 -7.42
C LEU A 200 1.29 -4.16 -7.08
N ILE A 201 0.05 -3.90 -7.39
CA ILE A 201 -0.54 -2.57 -7.17
C ILE A 201 -1.64 -2.65 -6.14
N VAL A 202 -1.59 -1.76 -5.16
CA VAL A 202 -2.70 -1.56 -4.23
C VAL A 202 -3.13 -0.11 -4.27
N LYS A 203 -4.36 0.12 -4.72
CA LYS A 203 -5.03 1.39 -4.56
C LYS A 203 -5.67 1.44 -3.18
N MET A 204 -5.11 2.28 -2.32
CA MET A 204 -5.59 2.41 -0.95
C MET A 204 -6.89 3.22 -0.85
N GLY A 205 -7.70 2.83 0.11
CA GLY A 205 -8.93 3.53 0.47
C GLY A 205 -9.98 2.59 1.02
N THR A 206 -11.19 3.07 1.09
CA THR A 206 -12.37 2.29 1.46
C THR A 206 -13.49 2.55 0.46
N PRO A 207 -14.46 1.64 0.30
CA PRO A 207 -15.61 1.83 -0.59
C PRO A 207 -16.60 2.92 -0.10
N MET A 208 -16.12 3.96 0.58
CA MET A 208 -16.93 5.05 1.14
C MET A 208 -16.54 6.38 0.48
N PRO A 209 -17.53 7.23 0.11
CA PRO A 209 -17.26 8.55 -0.43
C PRO A 209 -16.42 9.41 0.52
N ASN A 210 -15.48 10.18 -0.02
CA ASN A 210 -14.62 11.11 0.73
C ASN A 210 -13.80 10.46 1.86
N SER A 211 -13.51 9.17 1.75
CA SER A 211 -12.64 8.47 2.69
C SER A 211 -11.17 8.69 2.35
N PHE A 212 -10.39 9.10 3.34
CA PHE A 212 -8.93 9.11 3.23
C PHE A 212 -8.36 7.76 3.63
N PRO A 213 -7.27 7.30 3.00
CA PRO A 213 -6.53 6.12 3.43
C PRO A 213 -6.10 6.25 4.90
N LYS A 214 -6.17 5.15 5.62
CA LYS A 214 -5.77 5.05 7.03
C LYS A 214 -4.66 4.00 7.18
N THR A 215 -4.07 3.95 8.36
CA THR A 215 -3.07 2.93 8.70
C THR A 215 -3.62 1.49 8.59
N THR A 216 -4.92 1.29 8.77
CA THR A 216 -5.58 -0.02 8.59
C THR A 216 -5.53 -0.50 7.14
N GLU A 217 -5.83 0.38 6.18
CA GLU A 217 -5.76 0.07 4.75
C GLU A 217 -4.30 -0.21 4.32
N LEU A 218 -3.34 0.53 4.90
CA LEU A 218 -1.92 0.28 4.70
C LEU A 218 -1.49 -1.10 5.22
N MET A 219 -1.87 -1.46 6.45
CA MET A 219 -1.50 -2.75 7.05
C MET A 219 -2.10 -3.93 6.25
N ARG A 220 -3.34 -3.78 5.76
CA ARG A 220 -3.95 -4.75 4.82
C ARG A 220 -3.13 -4.85 3.53
N ALA A 221 -2.80 -3.71 2.92
CA ALA A 221 -2.05 -3.65 1.67
C ALA A 221 -0.67 -4.31 1.81
N MET A 222 0.06 -3.99 2.89
CA MET A 222 1.35 -4.60 3.20
C MET A 222 1.25 -6.12 3.37
N THR A 223 0.27 -6.57 4.17
CA THR A 223 0.01 -8.01 4.37
C THR A 223 -0.27 -8.69 3.03
N TYR A 224 -1.10 -8.09 2.19
CA TYR A 224 -1.47 -8.61 0.88
C TYR A 224 -0.25 -8.76 -0.04
N VAL A 225 0.53 -7.70 -0.26
CA VAL A 225 1.66 -7.76 -1.20
C VAL A 225 2.75 -8.73 -0.74
N ILE A 226 2.98 -8.86 0.56
CA ILE A 226 3.92 -9.84 1.12
C ILE A 226 3.41 -11.27 0.91
N LYS A 227 2.13 -11.55 1.19
CA LYS A 227 1.53 -12.87 0.90
C LYS A 227 1.67 -13.23 -0.57
N LYS A 228 1.32 -12.32 -1.50
CA LYS A 228 1.48 -12.56 -2.94
C LYS A 228 2.93 -12.81 -3.35
N ALA A 229 3.89 -12.07 -2.80
CA ALA A 229 5.30 -12.29 -3.10
C ALA A 229 5.81 -13.65 -2.61
N VAL A 230 5.38 -14.06 -1.42
CA VAL A 230 5.70 -15.40 -0.86
C VAL A 230 5.08 -16.50 -1.72
N GLU A 231 3.80 -16.37 -2.10
CA GLU A 231 3.10 -17.31 -2.99
C GLU A 231 3.79 -17.44 -4.35
N MET A 232 4.26 -16.31 -4.92
CA MET A 232 4.98 -16.27 -6.18
C MET A 232 6.46 -16.69 -6.07
N GLY A 233 6.99 -16.85 -4.85
CA GLY A 233 8.39 -17.20 -4.60
C GLY A 233 9.40 -16.13 -5.03
N LYS A 234 8.99 -14.86 -5.14
CA LYS A 234 9.79 -13.75 -5.68
C LYS A 234 10.21 -12.75 -4.60
N PRO A 235 11.40 -12.14 -4.75
CA PRO A 235 11.78 -11.00 -3.93
C PRO A 235 10.88 -9.78 -4.23
N LEU A 236 10.65 -8.95 -3.21
CA LEU A 236 9.70 -7.85 -3.26
C LEU A 236 10.33 -6.53 -2.79
N ALA A 237 10.20 -5.48 -3.58
CA ALA A 237 10.46 -4.10 -3.16
C ALA A 237 9.12 -3.37 -3.00
N ILE A 238 8.84 -2.83 -1.81
CA ILE A 238 7.59 -2.16 -1.49
C ILE A 238 7.83 -0.66 -1.43
N ASN A 239 7.09 0.11 -2.20
CA ASN A 239 7.12 1.57 -2.18
C ASN A 239 5.92 2.14 -1.43
N LEU A 240 6.21 3.00 -0.44
CA LEU A 240 5.24 3.76 0.34
C LEU A 240 5.57 5.25 0.18
N SER A 241 4.90 5.94 -0.77
CA SER A 241 5.14 7.35 -1.07
C SER A 241 4.08 8.25 -0.43
N PHE A 242 3.77 8.00 0.82
CA PHE A 242 2.81 8.76 1.62
C PHE A 242 3.17 8.62 3.10
N GLY A 243 2.58 9.46 3.93
CA GLY A 243 2.82 9.43 5.36
C GLY A 243 1.97 10.45 6.11
N ASN A 244 2.26 10.61 7.37
CA ASN A 244 1.73 11.67 8.23
C ASN A 244 2.79 12.09 9.26
N THR A 245 2.55 13.20 9.94
CA THR A 245 3.42 13.74 10.99
C THR A 245 2.90 13.44 12.39
N TYR A 246 1.95 12.49 12.53
CA TYR A 246 1.39 12.11 13.82
C TYR A 246 2.25 11.06 14.52
N GLY A 247 2.42 11.20 15.81
CA GLY A 247 3.11 10.23 16.65
C GLY A 247 4.34 10.78 17.33
N SER A 248 5.07 9.90 18.01
CA SER A 248 6.29 10.27 18.77
C SER A 248 7.51 10.49 17.90
N HIS A 249 7.48 10.06 16.62
CA HIS A 249 8.62 10.06 15.69
C HIS A 249 9.83 9.23 16.18
N GLU A 250 9.56 8.21 17.00
CA GLU A 250 10.57 7.34 17.62
C GLU A 250 10.54 5.90 17.09
N GLY A 251 9.75 5.62 16.04
CA GLY A 251 9.60 4.26 15.53
C GLY A 251 8.77 3.33 16.43
N THR A 252 7.98 3.89 17.36
CA THR A 252 7.28 3.12 18.39
C THR A 252 5.79 2.96 18.17
N SER A 253 5.21 3.65 17.17
CA SER A 253 3.80 3.49 16.84
C SER A 253 3.51 2.08 16.32
N LEU A 254 2.25 1.65 16.38
CA LEU A 254 1.87 0.30 15.98
C LEU A 254 2.18 0.04 14.50
N VAL A 255 1.94 1.00 13.63
CA VAL A 255 2.23 0.87 12.20
C VAL A 255 3.74 0.80 11.93
N GLU A 256 4.58 1.56 12.64
CA GLU A 256 6.03 1.51 12.49
C GLU A 256 6.58 0.13 12.90
N ARG A 257 6.16 -0.38 14.07
CA ARG A 257 6.53 -1.74 14.51
C ARG A 257 6.00 -2.82 13.58
N PHE A 258 4.81 -2.63 13.00
CA PHE A 258 4.29 -3.55 12.00
C PHE A 258 5.17 -3.56 10.75
N LEU A 259 5.61 -2.40 10.25
CA LEU A 259 6.49 -2.30 9.09
C LEU A 259 7.84 -3.00 9.35
N ASP A 260 8.43 -2.81 10.54
CA ASP A 260 9.66 -3.51 10.95
C ASP A 260 9.47 -5.02 10.91
N ASN A 261 8.43 -5.54 11.56
CA ASN A 261 8.14 -6.98 11.56
C ASN A 261 7.80 -7.51 10.16
N ALA A 262 7.11 -6.72 9.36
CA ALA A 262 6.75 -7.10 7.99
C ALA A 262 7.99 -7.19 7.08
N ALA A 263 8.98 -6.32 7.29
CA ALA A 263 10.24 -6.35 6.54
C ALA A 263 11.09 -7.60 6.80
N GLU A 264 10.87 -8.30 7.91
CA GLU A 264 11.55 -9.56 8.23
C GLU A 264 10.93 -10.79 7.53
N ILE A 265 9.75 -10.65 6.91
CA ILE A 265 9.02 -11.77 6.31
C ILE A 265 9.44 -11.96 4.85
N GLY A 266 10.05 -13.13 4.55
CA GLY A 266 10.45 -13.48 3.20
C GLY A 266 11.67 -12.68 2.73
N ARG A 267 11.68 -12.29 1.45
CA ARG A 267 12.77 -11.51 0.82
C ARG A 267 12.19 -10.18 0.35
N ASN A 268 11.93 -9.27 1.27
CA ASN A 268 11.37 -7.98 0.92
C ASN A 268 12.20 -6.81 1.46
N VAL A 269 12.01 -5.63 0.87
CA VAL A 269 12.50 -4.34 1.35
C VAL A 269 11.36 -3.33 1.31
N VAL A 270 11.23 -2.54 2.36
CA VAL A 270 10.21 -1.49 2.47
C VAL A 270 10.88 -0.13 2.32
N CYS A 271 10.46 0.64 1.32
CA CYS A 271 10.93 1.99 1.06
C CYS A 271 9.83 2.99 1.43
N VAL A 272 10.10 3.84 2.41
CA VAL A 272 9.17 4.84 2.93
C VAL A 272 9.65 6.23 2.56
N GLY A 273 8.77 7.06 2.00
CA GLY A 273 9.04 8.47 1.72
C GLY A 273 9.12 9.27 3.03
N SER A 274 10.13 10.13 3.15
CA SER A 274 10.32 10.99 4.32
C SER A 274 9.45 12.26 4.33
N GLY A 275 8.62 12.46 3.30
CA GLY A 275 7.74 13.62 3.14
C GLY A 275 8.34 14.74 2.31
N ASN A 276 7.48 15.71 1.94
CA ASN A 276 7.82 16.87 1.11
C ASN A 276 7.76 18.20 1.88
N GLU A 277 7.61 18.16 3.17
CA GLU A 277 7.19 19.29 4.02
C GLU A 277 8.35 19.97 4.76
N GLY A 278 9.58 19.82 4.25
CA GLY A 278 10.78 20.40 4.87
C GLY A 278 10.72 21.93 5.06
N ALA A 279 9.93 22.64 4.24
CA ALA A 279 9.70 24.07 4.36
C ALA A 279 8.48 24.44 5.24
N ALA A 280 7.69 23.47 5.68
CA ALA A 280 6.45 23.73 6.43
C ALA A 280 6.66 24.01 7.91
N GLY A 281 7.90 23.92 8.41
CA GLY A 281 8.22 24.18 9.82
C GLY A 281 7.56 23.18 10.77
N GLY A 282 7.30 21.94 10.31
CA GLY A 282 6.60 20.90 11.06
C GLY A 282 7.39 20.31 12.25
N HIS A 283 8.53 20.89 12.60
CA HIS A 283 9.36 20.45 13.70
C HIS A 283 9.70 21.64 14.61
N VAL A 284 9.59 21.44 15.92
CA VAL A 284 10.05 22.39 16.91
C VAL A 284 10.93 21.66 17.92
N ALA A 285 12.06 22.26 18.26
CA ALA A 285 12.94 21.78 19.31
C ALA A 285 13.08 22.84 20.42
N GLY A 286 13.05 22.39 21.66
CA GLY A 286 13.20 23.24 22.82
C GLY A 286 13.70 22.47 24.03
N SER A 287 14.30 23.16 25.01
CA SER A 287 14.69 22.57 26.29
C SER A 287 13.98 23.25 27.44
N PHE A 288 13.48 22.46 28.36
CA PHE A 288 12.98 22.95 29.63
C PHE A 288 14.17 23.03 30.60
N GLY A 289 14.49 24.23 31.09
CA GLY A 289 15.50 24.38 32.12
C GLY A 289 15.13 23.64 33.41
N PRO A 290 16.11 23.40 34.34
CA PRO A 290 15.83 22.71 35.58
C PRO A 290 14.74 23.45 36.37
N ASN A 291 13.87 22.67 37.03
CA ASN A 291 12.74 23.16 37.80
C ASN A 291 13.15 24.20 38.82
N THR A 292 12.89 25.46 38.56
CA THR A 292 12.85 26.49 39.58
C THR A 292 11.45 26.42 40.21
N GLY A 293 11.35 25.77 41.36
CA GLY A 293 10.17 25.42 42.10
C GLY A 293 8.98 26.36 41.93
N ALA A 294 7.91 25.79 41.60
CA ALA A 294 6.49 26.10 41.69
C ALA A 294 5.79 25.78 40.38
N LEU A 295 4.72 25.12 40.46
CA LEU A 295 3.57 24.73 39.63
C LEU A 295 3.25 25.58 38.37
N GLU A 296 4.19 26.13 37.63
CA GLU A 296 3.93 26.70 36.31
C GLU A 296 3.85 25.59 35.27
N LYS A 297 2.63 25.32 34.82
CA LYS A 297 2.37 24.49 33.63
C LYS A 297 3.03 25.18 32.43
N ARG A 298 4.16 24.64 31.95
CA ARG A 298 4.76 25.08 30.71
C ARG A 298 3.98 24.43 29.56
N ARG A 299 3.41 25.26 28.69
CA ARG A 299 2.62 24.87 27.54
C ARG A 299 3.37 25.33 26.29
N ILE A 300 3.56 24.41 25.34
CA ILE A 300 3.96 24.75 24.00
C ILE A 300 2.69 24.73 23.15
N GLU A 301 2.33 25.84 22.53
CA GLU A 301 1.27 25.93 21.55
C GLU A 301 1.91 25.90 20.15
N PHE A 302 1.38 25.04 19.29
CA PHE A 302 1.80 24.87 17.90
C PHE A 302 0.78 25.51 16.96
#